data_9a9cfa6be301c4bbaa50319f2775918a
#
_entry.id   9a9cfa6be301c4bbaa50319f2775918a
#
_cell.length_a   1.000
_cell.length_b   1.000
_cell.length_c   1.000
_cell.angle_alpha   90.00
_cell.angle_beta   90.00
_cell.angle_gamma   90.00
#
_symmetry.space_group_name_H-M   'P 1'
#
loop_
_entity.id
_entity.type
_entity.pdbx_description
1 polymer ?
#
loop_
_entity_poly.entity_id
_entity_poly.type
_entity_poly.pdbx_seq_one_letter_code
_entity_poly.pdbx_strand_id
1 'polypeptide(L)'
;MALHNLPPQPPMSPAAEAYAAWCVAETAQAQARTRHVLDIPYGPDDWQKLDLYLPDTTPASATLPTLLFMHGGYWTHGYKDWLGFMAPAFVPLPALFVSVDYRLAPASPYPAALDDCLSALTWVYHNITAYGGDPQQLFVGGHSAGGHLAALMALQPAMFIDRELPVDVITACFPVSGVYDLEGDIPQDRLQAFLPGHISPVKASPIHHIAGNQTPFLLAIGERDFPGLYEQAYTMAAALRQASGPVELLEIPGADHFQMSQYGGDSAHIWGQRVRARMVGDR
;
A
#
# COMPACT_ATOMS: atom_id res chain seq x y z
N MET A 1 -24.47 5.36 -1.30
CA MET A 1 -24.45 4.67 0.00
C MET A 1 -23.34 5.28 0.83
N ALA A 2 -23.55 5.55 2.11
CA ALA A 2 -22.44 5.93 2.97
C ALA A 2 -21.52 4.71 3.07
N LEU A 3 -20.26 4.88 2.68
CA LEU A 3 -19.29 3.79 2.56
C LEU A 3 -18.89 3.21 3.91
N HIS A 4 -19.33 3.70 5.01
CA HIS A 4 -19.07 3.16 6.37
C HIS A 4 -19.61 4.14 7.41
N ASN A 5 -19.61 3.74 8.69
CA ASN A 5 -19.79 4.62 9.84
C ASN A 5 -18.60 5.58 10.07
N LEU A 6 -17.70 5.70 9.09
CA LEU A 6 -16.55 6.59 9.19
C LEU A 6 -16.94 8.05 8.95
N PRO A 7 -16.26 9.00 9.60
CA PRO A 7 -16.58 10.41 9.44
C PRO A 7 -16.34 10.88 8.00
N PRO A 8 -17.16 11.84 7.50
CA PRO A 8 -16.94 12.41 6.19
C PRO A 8 -15.57 13.10 6.14
N GLN A 9 -14.87 12.91 5.02
CA GLN A 9 -13.57 13.53 4.79
C GLN A 9 -13.73 14.94 4.22
N PRO A 10 -12.75 15.84 4.41
CA PRO A 10 -12.76 17.16 3.80
C PRO A 10 -12.85 17.09 2.27
N PRO A 11 -13.30 18.15 1.58
CA PRO A 11 -13.27 18.20 0.12
C PRO A 11 -11.85 18.07 -0.43
N MET A 12 -11.74 17.36 -1.55
CA MET A 12 -10.49 17.24 -2.31
C MET A 12 -10.55 18.13 -3.58
N SER A 13 -9.47 18.09 -4.37
CA SER A 13 -9.52 18.67 -5.71
C SER A 13 -10.54 17.91 -6.59
N PRO A 14 -11.14 18.56 -7.62
CA PRO A 14 -12.08 17.88 -8.51
C PRO A 14 -11.52 16.61 -9.16
N ALA A 15 -10.22 16.59 -9.48
CA ALA A 15 -9.55 15.41 -10.05
C ALA A 15 -9.46 14.26 -9.02
N ALA A 16 -9.15 14.58 -7.76
CA ALA A 16 -9.08 13.58 -6.70
C ALA A 16 -10.48 13.04 -6.33
N GLU A 17 -11.50 13.89 -6.34
CA GLU A 17 -12.90 13.44 -6.14
C GLU A 17 -13.39 12.54 -7.27
N ALA A 18 -13.07 12.88 -8.53
CA ALA A 18 -13.38 12.03 -9.68
C ALA A 18 -12.67 10.68 -9.60
N TYR A 19 -11.39 10.66 -9.21
CA TYR A 19 -10.63 9.45 -8.97
C TYR A 19 -11.26 8.60 -7.86
N ALA A 20 -11.58 9.19 -6.71
CA ALA A 20 -12.20 8.49 -5.60
C ALA A 20 -13.55 7.87 -5.99
N ALA A 21 -14.39 8.62 -6.69
CA ALA A 21 -15.67 8.12 -7.19
C ALA A 21 -15.49 6.95 -8.18
N TRP A 22 -14.50 7.04 -9.07
CA TRP A 22 -14.15 5.96 -9.98
C TRP A 22 -13.68 4.71 -9.23
N CYS A 23 -12.77 4.85 -8.26
CA CYS A 23 -12.28 3.74 -7.44
C CYS A 23 -13.42 2.98 -6.75
N VAL A 24 -14.35 3.71 -6.13
CA VAL A 24 -15.51 3.13 -5.44
C VAL A 24 -16.43 2.39 -6.42
N ALA A 25 -16.70 2.97 -7.59
CA ALA A 25 -17.53 2.34 -8.61
C ALA A 25 -16.90 1.04 -9.14
N GLU A 26 -15.60 1.06 -9.45
CA GLU A 26 -14.89 -0.12 -9.93
C GLU A 26 -14.71 -1.18 -8.83
N THR A 27 -14.51 -0.77 -7.58
CA THR A 27 -14.49 -1.70 -6.44
C THR A 27 -15.82 -2.42 -6.27
N ALA A 28 -16.96 -1.72 -6.39
CA ALA A 28 -18.27 -2.36 -6.35
C ALA A 28 -18.45 -3.39 -7.49
N GLN A 29 -17.93 -3.10 -8.68
CA GLN A 29 -17.94 -4.06 -9.80
C GLN A 29 -17.01 -5.26 -9.52
N ALA A 30 -15.84 -5.03 -8.94
CA ALA A 30 -14.92 -6.08 -8.56
C ALA A 30 -15.52 -7.00 -7.49
N GLN A 31 -16.16 -6.44 -6.47
CA GLN A 31 -16.85 -7.17 -5.42
C GLN A 31 -17.98 -8.05 -5.97
N ALA A 32 -18.73 -7.56 -6.96
CA ALA A 32 -19.82 -8.35 -7.57
C ALA A 32 -19.34 -9.63 -8.28
N ARG A 33 -18.06 -9.74 -8.61
CA ARG A 33 -17.47 -10.87 -9.38
C ARG A 33 -16.27 -11.56 -8.72
N THR A 34 -15.92 -11.16 -7.50
CA THR A 34 -14.77 -11.72 -6.78
C THR A 34 -15.20 -12.16 -5.40
N ARG A 35 -14.81 -13.35 -4.97
CA ARG A 35 -15.03 -13.81 -3.60
C ARG A 35 -14.28 -12.91 -2.62
N HIS A 36 -14.95 -12.48 -1.56
CA HIS A 36 -14.36 -11.55 -0.59
C HIS A 36 -14.93 -11.71 0.82
N VAL A 37 -14.22 -11.16 1.81
CA VAL A 37 -14.69 -10.93 3.17
C VAL A 37 -14.38 -9.47 3.49
N LEU A 38 -15.42 -8.69 3.77
CA LEU A 38 -15.29 -7.25 3.99
C LEU A 38 -15.30 -6.91 5.47
N ASP A 39 -14.76 -5.72 5.80
CA ASP A 39 -14.82 -5.11 7.12
C ASP A 39 -14.25 -5.98 8.25
N ILE A 40 -13.20 -6.73 7.98
CA ILE A 40 -12.50 -7.54 8.98
C ILE A 40 -11.77 -6.61 9.94
N PRO A 41 -12.11 -6.57 11.25
CA PRO A 41 -11.40 -5.73 12.19
C PRO A 41 -10.02 -6.30 12.51
N TYR A 42 -8.99 -5.46 12.45
CA TYR A 42 -7.63 -5.80 12.89
C TYR A 42 -7.22 -5.02 14.16
N GLY A 43 -8.10 -4.17 14.66
CA GLY A 43 -7.93 -3.39 15.87
C GLY A 43 -9.28 -2.85 16.40
N PRO A 44 -9.26 -2.09 17.51
CA PRO A 44 -10.48 -1.64 18.20
C PRO A 44 -11.11 -0.37 17.58
N ASP A 45 -10.40 0.36 16.70
CA ASP A 45 -10.89 1.59 16.09
C ASP A 45 -11.73 1.28 14.84
N ASP A 46 -12.73 2.11 14.53
CA ASP A 46 -13.57 1.94 13.36
C ASP A 46 -12.79 2.06 12.04
N TRP A 47 -11.65 2.74 12.04
CA TRP A 47 -10.70 2.80 10.93
C TRP A 47 -9.80 1.56 10.80
N GLN A 48 -9.77 0.70 11.81
CA GLN A 48 -8.88 -0.47 11.81
C GLN A 48 -9.58 -1.70 11.22
N LYS A 49 -9.92 -1.61 9.92
CA LYS A 49 -10.57 -2.66 9.14
C LYS A 49 -9.82 -2.93 7.85
N LEU A 50 -9.93 -4.16 7.38
CA LEU A 50 -9.41 -4.57 6.08
C LEU A 50 -10.47 -5.36 5.31
N ASP A 51 -10.34 -5.36 3.97
CA ASP A 51 -11.09 -6.23 3.08
C ASP A 51 -10.16 -7.26 2.47
N LEU A 52 -10.59 -8.50 2.46
CA LEU A 52 -9.87 -9.63 1.92
C LEU A 52 -10.56 -10.17 0.68
N TYR A 53 -9.84 -10.22 -0.43
CA TYR A 53 -10.30 -10.78 -1.71
C TYR A 53 -9.58 -12.09 -1.99
N LEU A 54 -10.35 -13.08 -2.43
CA LEU A 54 -9.94 -14.48 -2.49
C LEU A 54 -10.15 -15.05 -3.89
N PRO A 55 -9.34 -16.01 -4.33
CA PRO A 55 -9.65 -16.83 -5.50
C PRO A 55 -11.00 -17.55 -5.34
N ASP A 56 -11.69 -17.81 -6.45
CA ASP A 56 -12.96 -18.54 -6.45
C ASP A 56 -12.81 -19.95 -5.87
N THR A 57 -11.68 -20.58 -6.20
CA THR A 57 -11.31 -21.90 -5.68
C THR A 57 -9.90 -21.85 -5.10
N THR A 58 -9.75 -22.27 -3.87
CA THR A 58 -8.44 -22.49 -3.25
C THR A 58 -8.31 -23.96 -2.94
N PRO A 59 -7.34 -24.70 -3.53
CA PRO A 59 -7.08 -26.07 -3.13
C PRO A 59 -6.80 -26.16 -1.64
N ALA A 60 -7.30 -27.18 -0.96
CA ALA A 60 -7.16 -27.34 0.49
C ALA A 60 -5.69 -27.39 0.97
N SER A 61 -4.76 -27.70 0.07
CA SER A 61 -3.31 -27.73 0.33
C SER A 61 -2.57 -26.48 -0.19
N ALA A 62 -3.27 -25.48 -0.75
CA ALA A 62 -2.62 -24.30 -1.31
C ALA A 62 -2.22 -23.34 -0.20
N THR A 63 -1.00 -22.84 -0.30
CA THR A 63 -0.46 -21.72 0.46
C THR A 63 -0.21 -20.59 -0.53
N LEU A 64 -1.07 -19.57 -0.50
CA LEU A 64 -1.11 -18.52 -1.51
C LEU A 64 -0.36 -17.26 -1.06
N PRO A 65 0.37 -16.60 -1.96
CA PRO A 65 0.94 -15.31 -1.66
C PRO A 65 -0.15 -14.28 -1.38
N THR A 66 0.13 -13.34 -0.50
CA THR A 66 -0.82 -12.30 -0.08
C THR A 66 -0.22 -10.91 -0.30
N LEU A 67 -0.91 -10.05 -1.05
CA LEU A 67 -0.57 -8.64 -1.21
C LEU A 67 -1.44 -7.77 -0.31
N LEU A 68 -0.81 -7.13 0.67
CA LEU A 68 -1.40 -6.10 1.52
C LEU A 68 -1.16 -4.73 0.88
N PHE A 69 -2.23 -3.97 0.58
CA PHE A 69 -2.11 -2.72 -0.16
C PHE A 69 -2.80 -1.57 0.56
N MET A 70 -2.09 -0.43 0.70
CA MET A 70 -2.53 0.77 1.40
C MET A 70 -2.92 1.86 0.41
N HIS A 71 -4.05 2.55 0.70
CA HIS A 71 -4.56 3.64 -0.14
C HIS A 71 -3.74 4.93 -0.02
N GLY A 72 -3.88 5.79 -1.03
CA GLY A 72 -3.37 7.17 -1.02
C GLY A 72 -4.32 8.15 -0.34
N GLY A 73 -4.01 9.45 -0.47
CA GLY A 73 -4.85 10.54 0.06
C GLY A 73 -4.15 11.44 1.05
N TYR A 74 -2.84 11.65 0.92
CA TYR A 74 -2.05 12.53 1.79
C TYR A 74 -2.17 12.24 3.29
N TRP A 75 -2.42 10.96 3.67
CA TRP A 75 -2.64 10.50 5.05
C TRP A 75 -3.88 11.12 5.74
N THR A 76 -4.65 11.94 5.01
CA THR A 76 -5.82 12.69 5.51
C THR A 76 -7.12 12.27 4.83
N HIS A 77 -7.05 11.46 3.79
CA HIS A 77 -8.17 10.97 2.98
C HIS A 77 -7.96 9.52 2.55
N GLY A 78 -9.01 8.93 2.06
CA GLY A 78 -9.00 7.60 1.47
C GLY A 78 -9.70 6.56 2.31
N TYR A 79 -9.99 5.44 1.67
CA TYR A 79 -10.64 4.27 2.26
C TYR A 79 -10.11 3.01 1.58
N LYS A 80 -10.18 1.85 2.24
CA LYS A 80 -9.89 0.54 1.65
C LYS A 80 -10.71 0.26 0.38
N ASP A 81 -11.92 0.85 0.31
CA ASP A 81 -12.81 0.77 -0.86
C ASP A 81 -12.24 1.45 -2.11
N TRP A 82 -11.19 2.25 -1.98
CA TRP A 82 -10.47 2.81 -3.14
C TRP A 82 -9.54 1.80 -3.81
N LEU A 83 -9.42 0.58 -3.29
CA LEU A 83 -8.42 -0.39 -3.74
C LEU A 83 -9.01 -1.72 -4.21
N GLY A 84 -10.25 -2.05 -3.82
CA GLY A 84 -10.85 -3.34 -4.14
C GLY A 84 -10.91 -3.65 -5.63
N PHE A 85 -10.92 -2.63 -6.49
CA PHE A 85 -10.86 -2.76 -7.95
C PHE A 85 -9.58 -3.48 -8.43
N MET A 86 -8.52 -3.50 -7.63
CA MET A 86 -7.28 -4.18 -7.96
C MET A 86 -7.38 -5.71 -7.82
N ALA A 87 -8.28 -6.20 -6.97
CA ALA A 87 -8.40 -7.62 -6.66
C ALA A 87 -8.52 -8.54 -7.88
N PRO A 88 -9.32 -8.22 -8.93
CA PRO A 88 -9.41 -9.06 -10.14
C PRO A 88 -8.09 -9.21 -10.90
N ALA A 89 -7.10 -8.36 -10.68
CA ALA A 89 -5.79 -8.52 -11.28
C ALA A 89 -4.93 -9.56 -10.55
N PHE A 90 -5.21 -9.87 -9.28
CA PHE A 90 -4.37 -10.73 -8.44
C PHE A 90 -5.01 -12.08 -8.12
N VAL A 91 -6.30 -12.11 -7.78
CA VAL A 91 -6.95 -13.36 -7.33
C VAL A 91 -6.94 -14.51 -8.34
N PRO A 92 -6.96 -14.29 -9.69
CA PRO A 92 -6.85 -15.41 -10.64
C PRO A 92 -5.46 -16.05 -10.72
N LEU A 93 -4.46 -15.56 -9.99
CA LEU A 93 -3.05 -15.97 -10.11
C LEU A 93 -2.65 -17.34 -9.56
N PRO A 94 -3.20 -17.94 -8.55
CA PRO A 94 -3.99 -17.54 -7.40
C PRO A 94 -3.17 -16.79 -6.33
N ALA A 95 -3.66 -15.65 -5.87
CA ALA A 95 -3.10 -14.87 -4.78
C ALA A 95 -4.24 -14.23 -3.97
N LEU A 96 -3.98 -13.86 -2.73
CA LEU A 96 -4.90 -13.06 -1.93
C LEU A 96 -4.55 -11.58 -2.08
N PHE A 97 -5.59 -10.74 -2.12
CA PHE A 97 -5.44 -9.30 -2.11
C PHE A 97 -6.13 -8.74 -0.87
N VAL A 98 -5.43 -7.88 -0.12
CA VAL A 98 -5.93 -7.23 1.10
C VAL A 98 -5.83 -5.73 0.93
N SER A 99 -6.97 -5.04 1.03
CA SER A 99 -7.01 -3.57 1.11
C SER A 99 -7.23 -3.13 2.55
N VAL A 100 -6.57 -2.06 2.97
CA VAL A 100 -6.49 -1.66 4.38
C VAL A 100 -6.94 -0.22 4.56
N ASP A 101 -7.86 -0.01 5.51
CA ASP A 101 -8.08 1.29 6.14
C ASP A 101 -7.03 1.53 7.22
N TYR A 102 -6.75 2.78 7.52
CA TYR A 102 -5.92 3.21 8.63
C TYR A 102 -6.39 4.58 9.12
N ARG A 103 -6.16 4.91 10.39
CA ARG A 103 -6.54 6.18 10.98
C ARG A 103 -5.87 7.35 10.28
N LEU A 104 -6.64 8.40 10.04
CA LEU A 104 -6.24 9.55 9.24
C LEU A 104 -5.89 10.77 10.10
N ALA A 105 -4.91 11.50 9.62
CA ALA A 105 -4.60 12.84 10.12
C ALA A 105 -5.70 13.85 9.68
N PRO A 106 -5.89 14.96 10.38
CA PRO A 106 -5.17 15.40 11.58
C PRO A 106 -5.68 14.78 12.88
N ALA A 107 -6.79 14.01 12.86
CA ALA A 107 -7.34 13.40 14.08
C ALA A 107 -6.36 12.37 14.69
N SER A 108 -5.65 11.66 13.83
CA SER A 108 -4.63 10.68 14.23
C SER A 108 -3.34 10.93 13.42
N PRO A 109 -2.49 11.87 13.86
CA PRO A 109 -1.26 12.21 13.16
C PRO A 109 -0.22 11.07 13.25
N TYR A 110 0.89 11.19 12.52
CA TYR A 110 2.01 10.24 12.56
C TYR A 110 2.47 9.99 14.01
N PRO A 111 2.69 8.72 14.42
CA PRO A 111 2.80 7.53 13.57
C PRO A 111 1.52 6.68 13.43
N ALA A 112 0.33 7.19 13.80
CA ALA A 112 -0.89 6.38 13.90
C ALA A 112 -1.19 5.53 12.64
N ALA A 113 -1.10 6.12 11.44
CA ALA A 113 -1.34 5.40 10.20
C ALA A 113 -0.32 4.27 9.97
N LEU A 114 0.97 4.49 10.32
CA LEU A 114 2.01 3.47 10.23
C LEU A 114 1.77 2.34 11.23
N ASP A 115 1.40 2.67 12.48
CA ASP A 115 1.07 1.67 13.51
C ASP A 115 -0.14 0.83 13.12
N ASP A 116 -1.13 1.42 12.46
CA ASP A 116 -2.31 0.71 11.96
C ASP A 116 -1.93 -0.25 10.82
N CYS A 117 -1.11 0.20 9.86
CA CYS A 117 -0.62 -0.66 8.78
C CYS A 117 0.20 -1.85 9.31
N LEU A 118 1.04 -1.62 10.33
CA LEU A 118 1.78 -2.67 11.01
C LEU A 118 0.85 -3.64 11.77
N SER A 119 -0.22 -3.12 12.39
CA SER A 119 -1.23 -3.95 13.06
C SER A 119 -2.02 -4.79 12.06
N ALA A 120 -2.35 -4.23 10.88
CA ALA A 120 -2.97 -4.97 9.78
C ALA A 120 -2.05 -6.08 9.25
N LEU A 121 -0.75 -5.81 9.08
CA LEU A 121 0.25 -6.83 8.70
C LEU A 121 0.33 -7.94 9.77
N THR A 122 0.32 -7.57 11.05
CA THR A 122 0.31 -8.53 12.17
C THR A 122 -0.93 -9.42 12.12
N TRP A 123 -2.10 -8.82 11.91
CA TRP A 123 -3.35 -9.58 11.76
C TRP A 123 -3.26 -10.54 10.58
N VAL A 124 -2.79 -10.08 9.41
CA VAL A 124 -2.63 -10.90 8.21
C VAL A 124 -1.68 -12.07 8.50
N TYR A 125 -0.52 -11.83 9.09
CA TYR A 125 0.45 -12.88 9.43
C TYR A 125 -0.17 -13.99 10.29
N HIS A 126 -0.94 -13.64 11.32
CA HIS A 126 -1.51 -14.63 12.24
C HIS A 126 -2.79 -15.31 11.72
N ASN A 127 -3.52 -14.70 10.78
CA ASN A 127 -4.87 -15.18 10.42
C ASN A 127 -4.99 -15.64 8.97
N ILE A 128 -4.06 -15.27 8.08
CA ILE A 128 -4.23 -15.47 6.64
C ILE A 128 -4.30 -16.95 6.23
N THR A 129 -3.70 -17.83 7.01
CA THR A 129 -3.74 -19.29 6.79
C THR A 129 -5.18 -19.83 6.81
N ALA A 130 -6.07 -19.26 7.62
CA ALA A 130 -7.49 -19.64 7.65
C ALA A 130 -8.21 -19.33 6.32
N TYR A 131 -7.63 -18.49 5.49
CA TYR A 131 -8.14 -18.09 4.17
C TYR A 131 -7.34 -18.71 3.01
N GLY A 132 -6.37 -19.59 3.32
CA GLY A 132 -5.53 -20.27 2.33
C GLY A 132 -4.27 -19.49 1.94
N GLY A 133 -3.94 -18.42 2.67
CA GLY A 133 -2.70 -17.65 2.45
C GLY A 133 -1.50 -18.24 3.19
N ASP A 134 -0.32 -17.90 2.73
CA ASP A 134 0.95 -18.26 3.34
C ASP A 134 1.53 -17.07 4.11
N PRO A 135 1.67 -17.16 5.44
CA PRO A 135 2.26 -16.07 6.22
C PRO A 135 3.76 -15.85 5.94
N GLN A 136 4.42 -16.75 5.20
CA GLN A 136 5.79 -16.59 4.74
C GLN A 136 5.89 -15.93 3.35
N GLN A 137 4.76 -15.64 2.71
CA GLN A 137 4.68 -15.01 1.38
C GLN A 137 3.81 -13.75 1.45
N LEU A 138 4.20 -12.81 2.32
CA LEU A 138 3.51 -11.54 2.49
C LEU A 138 4.23 -10.43 1.75
N PHE A 139 3.49 -9.76 0.90
CA PHE A 139 3.92 -8.63 0.10
C PHE A 139 3.18 -7.38 0.56
N VAL A 140 3.85 -6.24 0.56
CA VAL A 140 3.22 -4.97 0.89
C VAL A 140 3.34 -4.01 -0.28
N GLY A 141 2.35 -3.16 -0.45
CA GLY A 141 2.35 -2.12 -1.46
C GLY A 141 1.42 -0.99 -1.06
N GLY A 142 1.38 0.03 -1.87
CA GLY A 142 0.47 1.16 -1.65
C GLY A 142 0.66 2.24 -2.69
N HIS A 143 -0.34 3.09 -2.83
CA HIS A 143 -0.31 4.22 -3.73
C HIS A 143 -0.09 5.52 -2.96
N SER A 144 0.78 6.41 -3.45
CA SER A 144 0.98 7.75 -2.88
C SER A 144 1.34 7.69 -1.38
N ALA A 145 0.54 8.26 -0.50
CA ALA A 145 0.69 8.14 0.96
C ALA A 145 0.73 6.67 1.44
N GLY A 146 -0.02 5.76 0.79
CA GLY A 146 0.06 4.33 1.06
C GLY A 146 1.40 3.72 0.64
N GLY A 147 1.99 4.21 -0.45
CA GLY A 147 3.34 3.82 -0.90
C GLY A 147 4.43 4.26 0.09
N HIS A 148 4.27 5.43 0.69
CA HIS A 148 5.10 5.89 1.79
C HIS A 148 5.02 4.96 3.00
N LEU A 149 3.80 4.60 3.45
CA LEU A 149 3.58 3.71 4.58
C LEU A 149 4.17 2.31 4.31
N ALA A 150 3.95 1.76 3.11
CA ALA A 150 4.53 0.48 2.70
C ALA A 150 6.06 0.49 2.75
N ALA A 151 6.68 1.58 2.24
CA ALA A 151 8.13 1.73 2.27
C ALA A 151 8.68 1.84 3.70
N LEU A 152 8.03 2.61 4.58
CA LEU A 152 8.42 2.70 6.00
C LEU A 152 8.33 1.34 6.69
N MET A 153 7.26 0.57 6.46
CA MET A 153 7.14 -0.78 7.03
C MET A 153 8.29 -1.68 6.58
N ALA A 154 8.59 -1.71 5.28
CA ALA A 154 9.60 -2.58 4.71
C ALA A 154 11.04 -2.22 5.14
N LEU A 155 11.30 -0.94 5.44
CA LEU A 155 12.63 -0.43 5.78
C LEU A 155 12.93 -0.38 7.29
N GLN A 156 11.94 -0.70 8.13
CA GLN A 156 12.09 -0.64 9.58
C GLN A 156 11.76 -1.98 10.26
N PRO A 157 12.50 -3.08 9.96
CA PRO A 157 12.21 -4.41 10.49
C PRO A 157 12.29 -4.49 12.02
N ALA A 158 12.95 -3.55 12.68
CA ALA A 158 12.95 -3.46 14.14
C ALA A 158 11.54 -3.27 14.73
N MET A 159 10.60 -2.67 13.98
CA MET A 159 9.21 -2.51 14.40
C MET A 159 8.43 -3.83 14.45
N PHE A 160 8.94 -4.89 13.85
CA PHE A 160 8.31 -6.21 13.86
C PHE A 160 8.55 -6.97 15.17
N ILE A 161 9.66 -6.67 15.87
CA ILE A 161 10.05 -7.39 17.10
C ILE A 161 9.00 -7.25 18.18
N ASP A 162 8.51 -6.03 18.43
CA ASP A 162 7.49 -5.75 19.45
C ASP A 162 6.11 -6.33 19.09
N ARG A 163 5.95 -6.80 17.85
CA ARG A 163 4.72 -7.42 17.31
C ARG A 163 4.85 -8.93 17.13
N GLU A 164 5.96 -9.51 17.60
CA GLU A 164 6.26 -10.95 17.49
C GLU A 164 6.25 -11.44 16.03
N LEU A 165 6.62 -10.56 15.08
CA LEU A 165 6.75 -10.90 13.67
C LEU A 165 8.20 -11.21 13.30
N PRO A 166 8.44 -12.11 12.33
CA PRO A 166 9.78 -12.29 11.75
C PRO A 166 10.32 -10.99 11.15
N VAL A 167 11.61 -10.75 11.27
CA VAL A 167 12.26 -9.55 10.70
C VAL A 167 12.19 -9.49 9.18
N ASP A 168 11.99 -10.62 8.53
CA ASP A 168 11.85 -10.84 7.09
C ASP A 168 10.40 -11.15 6.67
N VAL A 169 9.42 -10.80 7.50
CA VAL A 169 7.98 -11.05 7.24
C VAL A 169 7.49 -10.45 5.93
N ILE A 170 8.10 -9.36 5.46
CA ILE A 170 7.79 -8.72 4.18
C ILE A 170 8.72 -9.29 3.10
N THR A 171 8.16 -10.09 2.20
CA THR A 171 8.87 -10.74 1.10
C THR A 171 9.34 -9.73 0.03
N ALA A 172 8.51 -8.74 -0.31
CA ALA A 172 8.88 -7.59 -1.15
C ALA A 172 7.91 -6.43 -0.96
N CYS A 173 8.33 -5.22 -1.38
CA CYS A 173 7.59 -3.99 -1.27
C CYS A 173 7.34 -3.36 -2.65
N PHE A 174 6.08 -2.97 -2.94
CA PHE A 174 5.60 -2.47 -4.23
C PHE A 174 4.96 -1.08 -4.12
N PRO A 175 5.71 -0.04 -3.74
CA PRO A 175 5.16 1.31 -3.66
C PRO A 175 4.95 1.91 -5.05
N VAL A 176 3.78 2.50 -5.27
CA VAL A 176 3.38 3.18 -6.50
C VAL A 176 3.23 4.66 -6.20
N SER A 177 3.97 5.51 -6.94
CA SER A 177 3.94 6.97 -6.76
C SER A 177 4.13 7.40 -5.29
N GLY A 178 5.02 6.69 -4.58
CA GLY A 178 5.22 6.87 -3.15
C GLY A 178 5.95 8.16 -2.79
N VAL A 179 5.72 8.64 -1.58
CA VAL A 179 6.48 9.73 -0.97
C VAL A 179 7.64 9.12 -0.18
N TYR A 180 8.88 9.54 -0.48
CA TYR A 180 10.06 8.93 0.17
C TYR A 180 10.87 9.90 1.01
N ASP A 181 10.65 11.21 0.82
CA ASP A 181 11.29 12.28 1.56
C ASP A 181 10.27 13.37 1.94
N LEU A 182 10.01 13.53 3.22
CA LEU A 182 9.09 14.54 3.75
C LEU A 182 9.74 15.93 3.91
N GLU A 183 11.04 16.05 3.67
CA GLU A 183 11.74 17.34 3.55
C GLU A 183 11.66 17.89 2.12
N GLY A 184 11.13 17.08 1.17
CA GLY A 184 10.93 17.45 -0.23
C GLY A 184 9.74 18.38 -0.46
N ASP A 185 9.33 18.49 -1.72
CA ASP A 185 8.22 19.35 -2.16
C ASP A 185 6.85 18.70 -1.84
N ILE A 186 6.40 18.87 -0.59
CA ILE A 186 5.09 18.42 -0.11
C ILE A 186 4.28 19.64 0.32
N PRO A 187 2.98 19.73 -0.03
CA PRO A 187 2.12 20.81 0.44
C PRO A 187 2.15 20.94 1.95
N GLN A 188 2.51 22.13 2.44
CA GLN A 188 2.80 22.37 3.86
C GLN A 188 1.59 22.12 4.76
N ASP A 189 0.38 22.41 4.30
CA ASP A 189 -0.86 22.13 5.03
C ASP A 189 -1.06 20.61 5.23
N ARG A 190 -0.69 19.79 4.24
CA ARG A 190 -0.76 18.32 4.31
C ARG A 190 0.31 17.76 5.23
N LEU A 191 1.52 18.26 5.11
CA LEU A 191 2.62 17.85 5.98
C LEU A 191 2.32 18.20 7.45
N GLN A 192 1.84 19.42 7.73
CA GLN A 192 1.48 19.85 9.08
C GLN A 192 0.30 19.06 9.68
N ALA A 193 -0.66 18.65 8.86
CA ALA A 193 -1.74 17.78 9.31
C ALA A 193 -1.23 16.40 9.71
N PHE A 194 -0.32 15.82 8.89
CA PHE A 194 0.20 14.48 9.08
C PHE A 194 1.27 14.38 10.18
N LEU A 195 2.22 15.31 10.17
CA LEU A 195 3.43 15.25 11.00
C LEU A 195 3.33 16.23 12.17
N PRO A 196 3.25 15.75 13.43
CA PRO A 196 3.30 16.62 14.59
C PRO A 196 4.61 17.41 14.63
N GLY A 197 4.53 18.72 14.96
CA GLY A 197 5.67 19.64 14.89
C GLY A 197 6.87 19.30 15.79
N HIS A 198 6.73 18.34 16.72
CA HIS A 198 7.83 17.83 17.54
C HIS A 198 8.53 16.60 16.91
N ILE A 199 8.03 16.08 15.80
CA ILE A 199 8.62 14.95 15.07
C ILE A 199 9.36 15.50 13.85
N SER A 200 10.64 15.16 13.73
CA SER A 200 11.44 15.52 12.55
C SER A 200 10.94 14.77 11.31
N PRO A 201 10.78 15.44 10.15
CA PRO A 201 10.46 14.79 8.88
C PRO A 201 11.40 13.61 8.54
N VAL A 202 12.66 13.69 8.91
CA VAL A 202 13.67 12.61 8.73
C VAL A 202 13.18 11.28 9.31
N LYS A 203 12.54 11.30 10.49
CA LYS A 203 12.04 10.07 11.14
C LYS A 203 10.91 9.40 10.37
N ALA A 204 10.13 10.18 9.65
CA ALA A 204 9.00 9.71 8.87
C ALA A 204 9.31 9.60 7.37
N SER A 205 10.55 9.81 6.94
CA SER A 205 10.98 9.71 5.54
C SER A 205 11.64 8.38 5.25
N PRO A 206 11.07 7.54 4.38
CA PRO A 206 11.64 6.23 4.00
C PRO A 206 13.11 6.28 3.59
N ILE A 207 13.52 7.32 2.87
CA ILE A 207 14.89 7.46 2.35
C ILE A 207 15.97 7.46 3.44
N HIS A 208 15.62 7.78 4.68
CA HIS A 208 16.56 7.78 5.81
C HIS A 208 16.65 6.44 6.54
N HIS A 209 15.90 5.42 6.11
CA HIS A 209 15.82 4.10 6.75
C HIS A 209 16.35 2.95 5.87
N ILE A 210 17.05 3.25 4.77
CA ILE A 210 17.50 2.25 3.79
C ILE A 210 18.72 1.44 4.23
N ALA A 211 19.44 1.88 5.25
CA ALA A 211 20.66 1.21 5.68
C ALA A 211 20.39 -0.24 6.13
N GLY A 212 21.09 -1.20 5.50
CA GLY A 212 20.93 -2.62 5.80
C GLY A 212 19.67 -3.28 5.24
N ASN A 213 18.90 -2.58 4.40
CA ASN A 213 17.71 -3.16 3.79
C ASN A 213 18.02 -4.39 2.93
N GLN A 214 17.28 -5.48 3.16
CA GLN A 214 17.32 -6.70 2.37
C GLN A 214 15.99 -6.96 1.63
N THR A 215 14.92 -6.25 2.00
CA THR A 215 13.61 -6.39 1.35
C THR A 215 13.69 -5.88 -0.08
N PRO A 216 13.30 -6.68 -1.10
CA PRO A 216 13.24 -6.24 -2.49
C PRO A 216 12.18 -5.16 -2.72
N PHE A 217 12.52 -4.13 -3.49
CA PHE A 217 11.61 -3.06 -3.90
C PHE A 217 11.32 -3.09 -5.40
N LEU A 218 10.06 -2.93 -5.78
CA LEU A 218 9.63 -2.52 -7.10
C LEU A 218 8.96 -1.15 -6.95
N LEU A 219 9.74 -0.09 -7.15
CA LEU A 219 9.23 1.29 -7.19
C LEU A 219 8.56 1.54 -8.54
N ALA A 220 7.36 2.12 -8.54
CA ALA A 220 6.69 2.51 -9.77
C ALA A 220 6.30 3.99 -9.73
N ILE A 221 6.49 4.68 -10.86
CA ILE A 221 6.22 6.12 -11.00
C ILE A 221 5.72 6.45 -12.41
N GLY A 222 4.79 7.39 -12.51
CA GLY A 222 4.35 7.93 -13.79
C GLY A 222 5.24 9.07 -14.29
N GLU A 223 5.47 9.13 -15.59
CA GLU A 223 6.24 10.21 -16.20
C GLU A 223 5.64 11.60 -15.93
N ARG A 224 4.30 11.68 -15.78
CA ARG A 224 3.56 12.92 -15.48
C ARG A 224 2.94 12.92 -14.08
N ASP A 225 3.65 12.31 -13.14
CA ASP A 225 3.23 12.28 -11.73
C ASP A 225 3.26 13.68 -11.09
N PHE A 226 2.82 13.80 -9.85
CA PHE A 226 2.88 15.08 -9.14
C PHE A 226 4.32 15.59 -9.04
N PRO A 227 4.51 16.92 -9.12
CA PRO A 227 5.83 17.52 -8.93
C PRO A 227 6.51 17.01 -7.66
N GLY A 228 7.81 16.71 -7.77
CA GLY A 228 8.62 16.19 -6.69
C GLY A 228 8.55 14.67 -6.48
N LEU A 229 7.45 14.00 -6.79
CA LEU A 229 7.35 12.53 -6.60
C LEU A 229 8.18 11.75 -7.63
N TYR A 230 8.26 12.29 -8.85
CA TYR A 230 9.10 11.69 -9.90
C TYR A 230 10.57 11.68 -9.47
N GLU A 231 11.11 12.81 -9.03
CA GLU A 231 12.47 12.95 -8.55
C GLU A 231 12.72 12.11 -7.29
N GLN A 232 11.75 12.07 -6.37
CA GLN A 232 11.85 11.24 -5.17
C GLN A 232 11.94 9.76 -5.49
N ALA A 233 11.21 9.25 -6.49
CA ALA A 233 11.29 7.85 -6.90
C ALA A 233 12.67 7.49 -7.43
N TYR A 234 13.27 8.34 -8.24
CA TYR A 234 14.63 8.15 -8.76
C TYR A 234 15.69 8.24 -7.67
N THR A 235 15.57 9.22 -6.77
CA THR A 235 16.48 9.39 -5.63
C THR A 235 16.42 8.19 -4.70
N MET A 236 15.22 7.70 -4.38
CA MET A 236 15.02 6.51 -3.56
C MET A 236 15.62 5.26 -4.21
N ALA A 237 15.39 5.06 -5.51
CA ALA A 237 15.97 3.94 -6.25
C ALA A 237 17.50 3.99 -6.27
N ALA A 238 18.09 5.17 -6.47
CA ALA A 238 19.53 5.37 -6.44
C ALA A 238 20.11 5.07 -5.06
N ALA A 239 19.46 5.56 -4.01
CA ALA A 239 19.88 5.34 -2.62
C ALA A 239 19.82 3.86 -2.21
N LEU A 240 18.74 3.14 -2.58
CA LEU A 240 18.62 1.70 -2.37
C LEU A 240 19.73 0.92 -3.10
N ARG A 241 20.02 1.26 -4.37
CA ARG A 241 21.13 0.63 -5.13
C ARG A 241 22.47 0.88 -4.48
N GLN A 242 22.74 2.11 -4.03
CA GLN A 242 23.98 2.47 -3.34
C GLN A 242 24.16 1.69 -2.03
N ALA A 243 23.06 1.42 -1.33
CA ALA A 243 23.06 0.60 -0.12
C ALA A 243 23.08 -0.91 -0.41
N SER A 244 23.24 -1.32 -1.69
CA SER A 244 23.18 -2.72 -2.14
C SER A 244 21.83 -3.41 -1.88
N GLY A 245 20.77 -2.64 -1.70
CA GLY A 245 19.41 -3.16 -1.57
C GLY A 245 18.83 -3.59 -2.94
N PRO A 246 18.10 -4.70 -3.01
CA PRO A 246 17.49 -5.16 -4.26
C PRO A 246 16.34 -4.22 -4.67
N VAL A 247 16.51 -3.51 -5.80
CA VAL A 247 15.51 -2.54 -6.27
C VAL A 247 15.40 -2.51 -7.80
N GLU A 248 14.16 -2.47 -8.27
CA GLU A 248 13.77 -2.09 -9.63
C GLU A 248 12.97 -0.80 -9.58
N LEU A 249 13.22 0.11 -10.52
CA LEU A 249 12.39 1.29 -10.77
C LEU A 249 11.69 1.11 -12.10
N LEU A 250 10.37 1.19 -12.08
CA LEU A 250 9.49 1.10 -13.24
C LEU A 250 8.85 2.47 -13.48
N GLU A 251 9.30 3.15 -14.54
CA GLU A 251 8.66 4.36 -15.03
C GLU A 251 7.59 3.99 -16.06
N ILE A 252 6.41 4.63 -15.95
CA ILE A 252 5.31 4.44 -16.89
C ILE A 252 5.15 5.68 -17.75
N PRO A 253 5.49 5.60 -19.05
CA PRO A 253 5.39 6.73 -19.95
C PRO A 253 3.98 7.30 -20.05
N GLY A 254 3.86 8.63 -19.98
CA GLY A 254 2.62 9.36 -20.12
C GLY A 254 1.60 9.20 -18.98
N ALA A 255 1.87 8.39 -17.97
CA ALA A 255 0.98 8.17 -16.84
C ALA A 255 1.04 9.33 -15.84
N ASP A 256 -0.12 9.75 -15.34
CA ASP A 256 -0.25 10.66 -14.23
C ASP A 256 -0.42 9.91 -12.89
N HIS A 257 -0.46 10.68 -11.80
CA HIS A 257 -0.56 10.15 -10.43
C HIS A 257 -1.74 9.19 -10.21
N PHE A 258 -2.92 9.52 -10.73
CA PHE A 258 -4.12 8.72 -10.53
C PHE A 258 -4.15 7.49 -11.45
N GLN A 259 -3.67 7.65 -12.69
CA GLN A 259 -3.52 6.54 -13.63
C GLN A 259 -2.58 5.46 -13.09
N MET A 260 -1.53 5.85 -12.36
CA MET A 260 -0.63 4.89 -11.72
C MET A 260 -1.36 3.95 -10.77
N SER A 261 -2.30 4.44 -9.98
CA SER A 261 -3.15 3.58 -9.14
C SER A 261 -4.12 2.73 -9.98
N GLN A 262 -4.78 3.34 -10.97
CA GLN A 262 -5.78 2.68 -11.82
C GLN A 262 -5.19 1.47 -12.57
N TYR A 263 -3.93 1.55 -13.00
CA TYR A 263 -3.22 0.43 -13.63
C TYR A 263 -3.05 -0.79 -12.72
N GLY A 264 -3.21 -0.62 -11.42
CA GLY A 264 -3.23 -1.74 -10.46
C GLY A 264 -4.37 -2.73 -10.68
N GLY A 265 -5.47 -2.30 -11.28
CA GLY A 265 -6.61 -3.15 -11.66
C GLY A 265 -6.46 -3.84 -13.02
N ASP A 266 -5.46 -3.49 -13.82
CA ASP A 266 -5.20 -4.08 -15.13
C ASP A 266 -4.12 -5.17 -15.05
N SER A 267 -4.56 -6.42 -15.16
CA SER A 267 -3.65 -7.58 -15.14
C SER A 267 -2.70 -7.64 -16.35
N ALA A 268 -3.01 -6.94 -17.43
CA ALA A 268 -2.17 -6.86 -18.64
C ALA A 268 -1.15 -5.71 -18.57
N HIS A 269 -1.33 -4.76 -17.64
CA HIS A 269 -0.39 -3.66 -17.47
C HIS A 269 0.95 -4.13 -16.90
N ILE A 270 2.04 -3.53 -17.37
CA ILE A 270 3.41 -3.96 -17.02
C ILE A 270 3.67 -3.95 -15.51
N TRP A 271 3.11 -3.01 -14.74
CA TRP A 271 3.24 -2.99 -13.28
C TRP A 271 2.62 -4.26 -12.68
N GLY A 272 1.36 -4.57 -13.02
CA GLY A 272 0.68 -5.77 -12.55
C GLY A 272 1.44 -7.04 -12.91
N GLN A 273 1.95 -7.15 -14.14
CA GLN A 273 2.77 -8.29 -14.58
C GLN A 273 4.04 -8.43 -13.74
N ARG A 274 4.75 -7.32 -13.43
CA ARG A 274 5.98 -7.35 -12.62
C ARG A 274 5.72 -7.73 -11.17
N VAL A 275 4.65 -7.21 -10.56
CA VAL A 275 4.24 -7.59 -9.19
C VAL A 275 3.89 -9.08 -9.16
N ARG A 276 3.06 -9.53 -10.10
CA ARG A 276 2.63 -10.93 -10.20
C ARG A 276 3.81 -11.90 -10.33
N ALA A 277 4.75 -11.60 -11.23
CA ALA A 277 5.95 -12.44 -11.41
C ALA A 277 6.75 -12.57 -10.10
N ARG A 278 6.82 -11.51 -9.28
CA ARG A 278 7.50 -11.58 -7.98
C ARG A 278 6.71 -12.34 -6.92
N MET A 279 5.38 -12.27 -6.97
CA MET A 279 4.53 -12.96 -5.98
C MET A 279 4.51 -14.48 -6.20
N VAL A 280 4.56 -14.95 -7.45
CA VAL A 280 4.44 -16.39 -7.74
C VAL A 280 5.77 -17.04 -8.16
N GLY A 281 6.84 -16.25 -8.29
CA GLY A 281 8.10 -16.67 -8.89
C GLY A 281 7.99 -16.84 -10.41
N ASP A 282 9.09 -16.71 -11.14
CA ASP A 282 9.17 -17.17 -12.52
C ASP A 282 9.10 -18.71 -12.51
N ARG A 283 7.90 -19.27 -12.72
CA ARG A 283 7.70 -20.71 -12.94
C ARG A 283 7.90 -21.04 -14.41
#